data_985e2075ccbe612d2cf3b43b2455a07b
#
_entry.id   985e2075ccbe612d2cf3b43b2455a07b
#
_cell.length_a   1.000
_cell.length_b   1.000
_cell.length_c   1.000
_cell.angle_alpha   90.00
_cell.angle_beta   90.00
_cell.angle_gamma   90.00
#
_symmetry.space_group_name_H-M   'P 1'
#
loop_
_entity.id
_entity.type
_entity.pdbx_description
1 polymer ?
#
loop_
_entity_poly.entity_id
_entity_poly.type
_entity_poly.pdbx_seq_one_letter_code
_entity_poly.pdbx_strand_id
1 'polypeptide(L)'
;LGNFYMRRILRIWPLYFAVIIFAFVAYPLAKSFIGIKGEGFANIMYHMVFLSNFDLIHMKQTNIDAIPTSQAINWSVSIEEQFYLFWPLIFAFLPKKMWLFSILSVIAISILFRMQNYENKDILYFHTLSVLLDLGIGGLFAFLVTQKKQAEEFFKNISTRTHCLFFVLFFGLIFYNQELFDFKYGLAIGRVFISFSIALIITAQAMTTSNTFLNLKNFKLGTYWGKYTYSIYLLHPICLTFSDVCSRVFNIPMVNFINTFIWGVLAIVLTFIVSKISYDYYESYFIRLKHKFSILK
;
A
#
# COMPACT_ATOMS: atom_id res chain seq x y z
N LEU A 1 17.49 9.63 13.30
CA LEU A 1 16.72 8.38 13.28
C LEU A 1 15.50 8.50 14.20
N GLY A 2 15.62 8.81 15.50
CA GLY A 2 14.50 8.87 16.44
C GLY A 2 13.32 9.72 15.95
N ASN A 3 13.58 10.94 15.47
CA ASN A 3 12.54 11.80 14.90
C ASN A 3 11.85 11.20 13.65
N PHE A 4 12.58 10.42 12.85
CA PHE A 4 11.98 9.71 11.72
C PHE A 4 10.99 8.66 12.20
N TYR A 5 11.40 7.79 13.12
CA TYR A 5 10.54 6.73 13.66
C TYR A 5 9.32 7.31 14.37
N MET A 6 9.50 8.31 15.25
CA MET A 6 8.37 8.93 15.95
C MET A 6 7.33 9.54 14.99
N ARG A 7 7.77 10.16 13.89
CA ARG A 7 6.84 10.69 12.88
C ARG A 7 6.08 9.59 12.13
N ARG A 8 6.67 8.41 11.94
CA ARG A 8 6.00 7.26 11.33
C ARG A 8 5.03 6.61 12.31
N ILE A 9 5.48 6.34 13.52
CA ILE A 9 4.65 5.80 14.59
C ILE A 9 3.39 6.66 14.77
N LEU A 10 3.52 7.96 14.95
CA LEU A 10 2.38 8.87 15.15
C LEU A 10 1.44 8.95 13.94
N ARG A 11 1.89 8.57 12.75
CA ARG A 11 1.05 8.58 11.55
C ARG A 11 0.35 7.25 11.28
N ILE A 12 1.02 6.12 11.56
CA ILE A 12 0.60 4.79 11.11
C ILE A 12 -0.03 4.01 12.25
N TRP A 13 0.64 3.89 13.39
CA TRP A 13 0.26 3.00 14.48
C TRP A 13 -1.12 3.29 15.09
N PRO A 14 -1.55 4.56 15.34
CA PRO A 14 -2.82 4.79 16.01
C PRO A 14 -4.00 4.15 15.26
N LEU A 15 -4.15 4.43 13.97
CA LEU A 15 -5.25 3.84 13.20
C LEU A 15 -5.03 2.34 12.94
N TYR A 16 -3.81 1.90 12.71
CA TYR A 16 -3.49 0.48 12.52
C TYR A 16 -3.95 -0.36 13.71
N PHE A 17 -3.56 0.02 14.94
CA PHE A 17 -3.97 -0.71 16.13
C PHE A 17 -5.47 -0.56 16.45
N ALA A 18 -6.08 0.58 16.13
CA ALA A 18 -7.53 0.72 16.25
C ALA A 18 -8.28 -0.27 15.33
N VAL A 19 -7.80 -0.45 14.10
CA VAL A 19 -8.36 -1.43 13.14
C VAL A 19 -8.14 -2.87 13.64
N ILE A 20 -6.97 -3.19 14.21
CA ILE A 20 -6.72 -4.52 14.80
C ILE A 20 -7.68 -4.78 15.96
N ILE A 21 -7.81 -3.84 16.91
CA ILE A 21 -8.74 -3.99 18.04
C ILE A 21 -10.18 -4.18 17.52
N PHE A 22 -10.58 -3.38 16.53
CA PHE A 22 -11.88 -3.56 15.90
C PHE A 22 -12.03 -4.95 15.30
N ALA A 23 -11.08 -5.41 14.50
CA ALA A 23 -11.15 -6.66 13.75
C ALA A 23 -11.12 -7.91 14.65
N PHE A 24 -10.32 -7.89 15.74
CA PHE A 24 -10.13 -9.04 16.61
C PHE A 24 -11.03 -9.03 17.87
N VAL A 25 -11.59 -7.90 18.24
CA VAL A 25 -12.44 -7.77 19.45
C VAL A 25 -13.85 -7.35 19.09
N ALA A 26 -14.03 -6.16 18.51
CA ALA A 26 -15.37 -5.60 18.30
C ALA A 26 -16.17 -6.38 17.25
N TYR A 27 -15.55 -6.74 16.12
CA TYR A 27 -16.22 -7.47 15.04
C TYR A 27 -16.67 -8.89 15.44
N PRO A 28 -15.85 -9.74 16.11
CA PRO A 28 -16.30 -11.03 16.61
C PRO A 28 -17.42 -10.93 17.63
N LEU A 29 -17.35 -9.95 18.55
CA LEU A 29 -18.43 -9.70 19.50
C LEU A 29 -19.73 -9.33 18.77
N ALA A 30 -19.68 -8.42 17.80
CA ALA A 30 -20.84 -8.05 17.01
C ALA A 30 -21.44 -9.24 16.25
N LYS A 31 -20.61 -10.11 15.65
CA LYS A 31 -21.05 -11.35 14.99
C LYS A 31 -21.80 -12.28 15.96
N SER A 32 -21.28 -12.45 17.17
CA SER A 32 -21.90 -13.32 18.16
C SER A 32 -23.30 -12.85 18.57
N PHE A 33 -23.52 -11.54 18.66
CA PHE A 33 -24.85 -10.96 18.95
C PHE A 33 -25.85 -11.18 17.80
N ILE A 34 -25.39 -11.28 16.54
CA ILE A 34 -26.25 -11.47 15.37
C ILE A 34 -26.43 -12.98 15.04
N GLY A 35 -25.81 -13.87 15.83
CA GLY A 35 -25.90 -15.32 15.64
C GLY A 35 -25.09 -15.85 14.44
N ILE A 36 -24.19 -15.06 13.87
CA ILE A 36 -23.31 -15.51 12.79
C ILE A 36 -22.12 -16.25 13.40
N LYS A 37 -22.01 -17.56 13.09
CA LYS A 37 -20.88 -18.38 13.56
C LYS A 37 -19.56 -17.82 13.05
N GLY A 38 -18.56 -17.79 13.94
CA GLY A 38 -17.21 -17.33 13.62
C GLY A 38 -16.53 -18.26 12.61
N GLU A 39 -15.92 -17.70 11.61
CA GLU A 39 -14.93 -18.33 10.75
C GLU A 39 -13.57 -18.27 11.45
N GLY A 40 -12.60 -19.08 11.04
CA GLY A 40 -11.26 -19.09 11.63
C GLY A 40 -10.62 -17.70 11.66
N PHE A 41 -9.84 -17.41 12.70
CA PHE A 41 -9.22 -16.09 12.85
C PHE A 41 -7.74 -16.13 12.47
N ALA A 42 -7.29 -15.06 11.79
CA ALA A 42 -5.87 -14.72 11.70
C ALA A 42 -5.25 -14.63 13.12
N ASN A 43 -3.97 -14.91 13.22
CA ASN A 43 -3.30 -14.83 14.50
C ASN A 43 -2.97 -13.38 14.88
N ILE A 44 -3.63 -12.86 15.94
CA ILE A 44 -3.45 -11.49 16.40
C ILE A 44 -1.99 -11.13 16.67
N MET A 45 -1.16 -12.07 17.13
CA MET A 45 0.25 -11.82 17.44
C MET A 45 1.04 -11.39 16.21
N TYR A 46 0.78 -12.00 15.05
CA TYR A 46 1.41 -11.57 13.80
C TYR A 46 1.03 -10.13 13.42
N HIS A 47 -0.22 -9.73 13.69
CA HIS A 47 -0.67 -8.36 13.45
C HIS A 47 -0.04 -7.37 14.42
N MET A 48 0.07 -7.72 15.70
CA MET A 48 0.66 -6.85 16.73
C MET A 48 2.14 -6.54 16.47
N VAL A 49 2.89 -7.44 15.83
CA VAL A 49 4.32 -7.28 15.53
C VAL A 49 4.61 -6.98 14.05
N PHE A 50 3.60 -6.57 13.28
CA PHE A 50 3.73 -6.25 11.85
C PHE A 50 4.29 -7.42 11.00
N LEU A 51 3.81 -8.63 11.23
CA LEU A 51 4.13 -9.84 10.47
C LEU A 51 2.88 -10.47 9.81
N SER A 52 1.78 -9.73 9.70
CA SER A 52 0.50 -10.24 9.17
C SER A 52 0.59 -10.74 7.72
N ASN A 53 1.57 -10.31 6.96
CA ASN A 53 1.84 -10.84 5.63
C ASN A 53 2.28 -12.31 5.64
N PHE A 54 3.03 -12.75 6.65
CA PHE A 54 3.42 -14.16 6.81
C PHE A 54 2.26 -15.02 7.32
N ASP A 55 1.44 -14.48 8.23
CA ASP A 55 0.21 -15.15 8.67
C ASP A 55 -0.72 -15.40 7.49
N LEU A 56 -0.91 -14.40 6.61
CA LEU A 56 -1.72 -14.51 5.41
C LEU A 56 -1.18 -15.56 4.42
N ILE A 57 0.13 -15.65 4.21
CA ILE A 57 0.75 -16.69 3.38
C ILE A 57 0.45 -18.06 3.98
N HIS A 58 0.65 -18.23 5.29
CA HIS A 58 0.38 -19.49 5.97
C HIS A 58 -1.08 -19.93 5.84
N MET A 59 -2.02 -19.01 6.07
CA MET A 59 -3.46 -19.28 5.96
C MET A 59 -3.84 -19.70 4.53
N LYS A 60 -3.32 -19.02 3.50
CA LYS A 60 -3.58 -19.40 2.09
C LYS A 60 -2.99 -20.75 1.70
N GLN A 61 -1.80 -21.07 2.19
CA GLN A 61 -1.15 -22.35 1.92
C GLN A 61 -1.83 -23.53 2.62
N THR A 62 -2.49 -23.27 3.75
CA THR A 62 -3.22 -24.28 4.54
C THR A 62 -4.71 -24.37 4.18
N ASN A 63 -5.16 -23.66 3.15
CA ASN A 63 -6.56 -23.58 2.72
C ASN A 63 -7.52 -23.21 3.86
N ILE A 64 -7.07 -22.38 4.78
CA ILE A 64 -7.93 -21.78 5.80
C ILE A 64 -8.70 -20.63 5.12
N ASP A 65 -9.91 -20.90 4.68
CA ASP A 65 -10.76 -19.98 3.86
C ASP A 65 -11.26 -18.74 4.63
N ALA A 66 -10.87 -18.57 5.86
CA ALA A 66 -11.52 -17.66 6.77
C ALA A 66 -10.66 -16.45 7.16
N ILE A 67 -10.10 -15.75 6.18
CA ILE A 67 -9.54 -14.43 6.46
C ILE A 67 -10.68 -13.42 6.42
N PRO A 68 -11.09 -12.82 7.56
CA PRO A 68 -12.04 -11.72 7.53
C PRO A 68 -11.49 -10.63 6.60
N THR A 69 -12.29 -10.19 5.65
CA THR A 69 -11.90 -9.20 4.64
C THR A 69 -11.29 -7.94 5.29
N SER A 70 -11.76 -7.60 6.50
CA SER A 70 -11.25 -6.50 7.31
C SER A 70 -9.79 -6.65 7.79
N GLN A 71 -9.24 -7.86 7.79
CA GLN A 71 -7.85 -8.13 8.24
C GLN A 71 -6.90 -8.34 7.07
N ALA A 72 -7.44 -8.71 5.91
CA ALA A 72 -6.65 -9.09 4.76
C ALA A 72 -5.72 -7.99 4.25
N ILE A 73 -6.02 -6.72 4.50
CA ILE A 73 -5.23 -5.59 3.98
C ILE A 73 -4.01 -5.23 4.84
N ASN A 74 -3.98 -5.67 6.10
CA ASN A 74 -2.92 -5.29 7.04
C ASN A 74 -1.53 -5.80 6.63
N TRP A 75 -1.47 -6.82 5.75
CA TRP A 75 -0.22 -7.37 5.24
C TRP A 75 0.69 -6.32 4.59
N SER A 76 0.13 -5.38 3.85
CA SER A 76 0.93 -4.36 3.15
C SER A 76 1.51 -3.34 4.13
N VAL A 77 0.73 -2.94 5.15
CA VAL A 77 1.23 -2.07 6.22
C VAL A 77 2.34 -2.77 7.01
N SER A 78 2.21 -4.08 7.24
CA SER A 78 3.27 -4.87 7.87
C SER A 78 4.57 -4.82 7.07
N ILE A 79 4.52 -4.99 5.74
CA ILE A 79 5.70 -4.89 4.88
C ILE A 79 6.29 -3.47 4.90
N GLU A 80 5.46 -2.44 4.89
CA GLU A 80 5.92 -1.06 4.99
C GLU A 80 6.64 -0.79 6.32
N GLU A 81 6.11 -1.27 7.46
CA GLU A 81 6.74 -1.10 8.78
C GLU A 81 8.05 -1.88 8.88
N GLN A 82 8.12 -3.11 8.34
CA GLN A 82 9.37 -3.87 8.22
C GLN A 82 10.40 -3.09 7.39
N PHE A 83 9.99 -2.51 6.27
CA PHE A 83 10.86 -1.67 5.45
C PHE A 83 11.31 -0.40 6.19
N TYR A 84 10.40 0.31 6.86
CA TYR A 84 10.74 1.51 7.63
C TYR A 84 11.66 1.21 8.81
N LEU A 85 11.64 0.00 9.35
CA LEU A 85 12.56 -0.42 10.40
C LEU A 85 14.01 -0.48 9.88
N PHE A 86 14.23 -1.09 8.71
CA PHE A 86 15.58 -1.37 8.20
C PHE A 86 16.12 -0.30 7.25
N TRP A 87 15.27 0.29 6.41
CA TRP A 87 15.70 1.19 5.36
C TRP A 87 16.46 2.44 5.85
N PRO A 88 16.02 3.16 6.89
CA PRO A 88 16.74 4.32 7.39
C PRO A 88 18.10 3.99 8.00
N LEU A 89 18.28 2.77 8.51
CA LEU A 89 19.55 2.33 9.09
C LEU A 89 20.63 2.23 8.01
N ILE A 90 20.29 1.79 6.79
CA ILE A 90 21.20 1.76 5.65
C ILE A 90 21.81 3.17 5.43
N PHE A 91 20.96 4.19 5.36
CA PHE A 91 21.40 5.56 5.10
C PHE A 91 22.06 6.24 6.29
N ALA A 92 21.78 5.77 7.50
CA ALA A 92 22.39 6.32 8.73
C ALA A 92 23.79 5.75 8.99
N PHE A 93 24.01 4.47 8.70
CA PHE A 93 25.25 3.79 9.07
C PHE A 93 26.20 3.57 7.89
N LEU A 94 25.69 3.51 6.65
CA LEU A 94 26.56 3.34 5.49
C LEU A 94 27.03 4.69 4.92
N PRO A 95 28.29 4.76 4.46
CA PRO A 95 28.79 5.95 3.78
C PRO A 95 28.03 6.19 2.45
N LYS A 96 27.88 7.45 2.06
CA LYS A 96 27.09 7.84 0.86
C LYS A 96 27.48 7.08 -0.42
N LYS A 97 28.77 6.76 -0.56
CA LYS A 97 29.28 5.98 -1.71
C LYS A 97 28.68 4.58 -1.83
N MET A 98 28.19 4.01 -0.73
CA MET A 98 27.58 2.68 -0.69
C MET A 98 26.06 2.70 -0.87
N TRP A 99 25.39 3.87 -0.83
CA TRP A 99 23.93 3.96 -0.90
C TRP A 99 23.37 3.33 -2.18
N LEU A 100 23.93 3.69 -3.34
CA LEU A 100 23.49 3.11 -4.61
C LEU A 100 23.67 1.59 -4.64
N PHE A 101 24.84 1.10 -4.19
CA PHE A 101 25.10 -0.33 -4.11
C PHE A 101 24.08 -1.04 -3.21
N SER A 102 23.76 -0.49 -2.05
CA SER A 102 22.77 -1.07 -1.13
C SER A 102 21.36 -1.12 -1.74
N ILE A 103 20.95 -0.05 -2.43
CA ILE A 103 19.67 0.01 -3.14
C ILE A 103 19.60 -1.07 -4.21
N LEU A 104 20.63 -1.15 -5.05
CA LEU A 104 20.71 -2.15 -6.13
C LEU A 104 20.77 -3.58 -5.58
N SER A 105 21.45 -3.80 -4.45
CA SER A 105 21.48 -5.10 -3.78
C SER A 105 20.09 -5.54 -3.29
N VAL A 106 19.32 -4.63 -2.71
CA VAL A 106 17.94 -4.93 -2.29
C VAL A 106 17.07 -5.30 -3.49
N ILE A 107 17.18 -4.57 -4.60
CA ILE A 107 16.45 -4.87 -5.85
C ILE A 107 16.88 -6.25 -6.38
N ALA A 108 18.20 -6.52 -6.46
CA ALA A 108 18.72 -7.78 -6.96
C ALA A 108 18.29 -8.98 -6.11
N ILE A 109 18.38 -8.87 -4.77
CA ILE A 109 17.90 -9.90 -3.83
C ILE A 109 16.40 -10.16 -4.05
N SER A 110 15.61 -9.13 -4.22
CA SER A 110 14.18 -9.28 -4.46
C SER A 110 13.88 -9.98 -5.79
N ILE A 111 14.58 -9.62 -6.87
CA ILE A 111 14.43 -10.28 -8.18
C ILE A 111 14.81 -11.76 -8.07
N LEU A 112 15.96 -12.09 -7.46
CA LEU A 112 16.39 -13.47 -7.27
C LEU A 112 15.39 -14.28 -6.44
N PHE A 113 14.88 -13.70 -5.34
CA PHE A 113 13.85 -14.32 -4.54
C PHE A 113 12.57 -14.61 -5.34
N ARG A 114 12.12 -13.65 -6.15
CA ARG A 114 10.96 -13.83 -7.04
C ARG A 114 11.18 -14.90 -8.10
N MET A 115 12.40 -14.98 -8.67
CA MET A 115 12.75 -16.02 -9.63
C MET A 115 12.78 -17.41 -8.99
N GLN A 116 13.24 -17.54 -7.75
CA GLN A 116 13.24 -18.82 -7.01
C GLN A 116 11.83 -19.29 -6.66
N ASN A 117 10.89 -18.36 -6.46
CA ASN A 117 9.52 -18.65 -6.03
C ASN A 117 8.47 -18.39 -7.14
N TYR A 118 8.87 -18.44 -8.41
CA TYR A 118 8.03 -18.02 -9.55
C TYR A 118 6.71 -18.79 -9.68
N GLU A 119 6.62 -20.01 -9.16
CA GLU A 119 5.40 -20.83 -9.17
C GLU A 119 4.40 -20.47 -8.05
N ASN A 120 4.87 -19.86 -6.98
CA ASN A 120 4.03 -19.57 -5.81
C ASN A 120 3.54 -18.12 -5.84
N LYS A 121 2.32 -17.94 -6.36
CA LYS A 121 1.70 -16.62 -6.50
C LYS A 121 1.50 -15.92 -5.15
N ASP A 122 1.20 -16.65 -4.08
CA ASP A 122 0.99 -16.06 -2.75
C ASP A 122 2.30 -15.54 -2.16
N ILE A 123 3.39 -16.28 -2.30
CA ILE A 123 4.72 -15.81 -1.93
C ILE A 123 5.13 -14.60 -2.76
N LEU A 124 4.92 -14.63 -4.08
CA LEU A 124 5.23 -13.50 -4.96
C LEU A 124 4.43 -12.23 -4.61
N TYR A 125 3.23 -12.38 -4.06
CA TYR A 125 2.35 -11.27 -3.75
C TYR A 125 2.53 -10.73 -2.32
N PHE A 126 2.67 -11.61 -1.31
CA PHE A 126 2.61 -11.24 0.10
C PHE A 126 3.96 -11.26 0.83
N HIS A 127 4.99 -11.91 0.31
CA HIS A 127 6.25 -12.04 1.03
C HIS A 127 7.08 -10.76 0.95
N THR A 128 7.63 -10.33 2.09
CA THR A 128 8.41 -9.09 2.21
C THR A 128 9.52 -9.00 1.19
N LEU A 129 10.36 -10.05 1.05
CA LEU A 129 11.45 -10.06 0.07
C LEU A 129 10.98 -9.90 -1.37
N SER A 130 9.76 -10.33 -1.69
CA SER A 130 9.16 -10.15 -3.01
C SER A 130 8.74 -8.70 -3.28
N VAL A 131 8.15 -8.04 -2.26
CA VAL A 131 7.62 -6.67 -2.36
C VAL A 131 8.72 -5.61 -2.18
N LEU A 132 9.87 -5.97 -1.59
CA LEU A 132 11.04 -5.09 -1.50
C LEU A 132 11.51 -4.57 -2.87
N LEU A 133 11.19 -5.25 -3.96
CA LEU A 133 11.43 -4.77 -5.32
C LEU A 133 10.82 -3.40 -5.57
N ASP A 134 9.53 -3.24 -5.23
CA ASP A 134 8.77 -2.02 -5.46
C ASP A 134 9.34 -0.85 -4.64
N LEU A 135 9.63 -1.11 -3.37
CA LEU A 135 10.19 -0.14 -2.44
C LEU A 135 11.64 0.22 -2.83
N GLY A 136 12.42 -0.77 -3.26
CA GLY A 136 13.79 -0.58 -3.74
C GLY A 136 13.85 0.26 -5.01
N ILE A 137 12.98 0.02 -5.98
CA ILE A 137 12.88 0.84 -7.21
C ILE A 137 12.47 2.27 -6.84
N GLY A 138 11.48 2.47 -5.95
CA GLY A 138 11.14 3.79 -5.44
C GLY A 138 12.33 4.49 -4.78
N GLY A 139 13.11 3.76 -3.96
CA GLY A 139 14.35 4.23 -3.35
C GLY A 139 15.43 4.60 -4.38
N LEU A 140 15.56 3.85 -5.49
CA LEU A 140 16.47 4.16 -6.59
C LEU A 140 16.11 5.51 -7.24
N PHE A 141 14.84 5.72 -7.56
CA PHE A 141 14.39 6.98 -8.14
C PHE A 141 14.59 8.16 -7.19
N ALA A 142 14.29 7.99 -5.91
CA ALA A 142 14.57 9.00 -4.89
C ALA A 142 16.06 9.31 -4.80
N PHE A 143 16.94 8.30 -4.84
CA PHE A 143 18.39 8.50 -4.91
C PHE A 143 18.82 9.26 -6.16
N LEU A 144 18.31 8.88 -7.33
CA LEU A 144 18.68 9.53 -8.59
C LEU A 144 18.32 11.02 -8.60
N VAL A 145 17.10 11.39 -8.21
CA VAL A 145 16.69 12.81 -8.22
C VAL A 145 17.31 13.65 -7.10
N THR A 146 17.80 13.02 -6.02
CA THR A 146 18.45 13.75 -4.92
C THR A 146 19.96 13.84 -5.05
N GLN A 147 20.61 12.90 -5.74
CA GLN A 147 22.07 12.83 -5.85
C GLN A 147 22.61 13.13 -7.27
N LYS A 148 21.75 13.13 -8.29
CA LYS A 148 22.13 13.35 -9.69
C LYS A 148 21.38 14.53 -10.27
N LYS A 149 22.06 15.66 -10.43
CA LYS A 149 21.50 16.91 -10.95
C LYS A 149 20.81 16.74 -12.31
N GLN A 150 21.38 15.92 -13.18
CA GLN A 150 20.79 15.63 -14.51
C GLN A 150 19.42 14.96 -14.38
N ALA A 151 19.25 14.00 -13.47
CA ALA A 151 17.97 13.35 -13.23
C ALA A 151 16.96 14.32 -12.60
N GLU A 152 17.40 15.15 -11.66
CA GLU A 152 16.58 16.20 -11.07
C GLU A 152 16.07 17.17 -12.13
N GLU A 153 16.94 17.71 -12.99
CA GLU A 153 16.60 18.63 -14.07
C GLU A 153 15.67 17.99 -15.11
N PHE A 154 15.92 16.71 -15.47
CA PHE A 154 15.05 15.97 -16.38
C PHE A 154 13.61 15.91 -15.87
N PHE A 155 13.41 15.47 -14.63
CA PHE A 155 12.07 15.35 -14.06
C PHE A 155 11.40 16.69 -13.75
N LYS A 156 12.17 17.73 -13.42
CA LYS A 156 11.63 19.09 -13.25
C LYS A 156 11.09 19.67 -14.56
N ASN A 157 11.80 19.43 -15.68
CA ASN A 157 11.51 20.02 -16.99
C ASN A 157 10.83 19.02 -17.95
N ILE A 158 10.20 17.97 -17.42
CA ILE A 158 9.58 16.94 -18.24
C ILE A 158 8.50 17.53 -19.15
N SER A 159 8.56 17.15 -20.44
CA SER A 159 7.55 17.58 -21.41
C SER A 159 6.22 16.87 -21.18
N THR A 160 5.10 17.48 -21.56
CA THR A 160 3.78 16.85 -21.51
C THR A 160 3.75 15.54 -22.31
N ARG A 161 4.42 15.49 -23.45
CA ARG A 161 4.50 14.28 -24.30
C ARG A 161 5.19 13.13 -23.56
N THR A 162 6.33 13.38 -22.91
CA THR A 162 7.06 12.38 -22.12
C THR A 162 6.23 11.92 -20.91
N HIS A 163 5.50 12.85 -20.30
CA HIS A 163 4.61 12.52 -19.18
C HIS A 163 3.46 11.61 -19.64
N CYS A 164 2.80 11.90 -20.79
CA CYS A 164 1.82 11.02 -21.39
C CYS A 164 2.40 9.64 -21.71
N LEU A 165 3.63 9.59 -22.23
CA LEU A 165 4.29 8.33 -22.55
C LEU A 165 4.46 7.43 -21.33
N PHE A 166 4.75 7.98 -20.15
CA PHE A 166 4.84 7.19 -18.90
C PHE A 166 3.51 6.54 -18.53
N PHE A 167 2.39 7.26 -18.71
CA PHE A 167 1.07 6.67 -18.49
C PHE A 167 0.74 5.61 -19.54
N VAL A 168 1.04 5.87 -20.82
CA VAL A 168 0.84 4.88 -21.90
C VAL A 168 1.64 3.61 -21.63
N LEU A 169 2.91 3.75 -21.22
CA LEU A 169 3.77 2.63 -20.84
C LEU A 169 3.14 1.83 -19.68
N PHE A 170 2.73 2.51 -18.62
CA PHE A 170 2.12 1.86 -17.47
C PHE A 170 0.84 1.11 -17.84
N PHE A 171 -0.10 1.77 -18.52
CA PHE A 171 -1.34 1.12 -18.91
C PHE A 171 -1.11 0.00 -19.93
N GLY A 172 -0.18 0.18 -20.87
CA GLY A 172 0.22 -0.87 -21.80
C GLY A 172 0.76 -2.11 -21.08
N LEU A 173 1.65 -1.92 -20.08
CA LEU A 173 2.17 -3.02 -19.26
C LEU A 173 1.07 -3.71 -18.44
N ILE A 174 0.07 -2.98 -17.96
CA ILE A 174 -1.05 -3.58 -17.21
C ILE A 174 -1.99 -4.35 -18.13
N PHE A 175 -2.42 -3.75 -19.25
CA PHE A 175 -3.38 -4.37 -20.15
C PHE A 175 -2.82 -5.59 -20.88
N TYR A 176 -1.55 -5.53 -21.28
CA TYR A 176 -0.88 -6.62 -21.99
C TYR A 176 0.05 -7.45 -21.10
N ASN A 177 -0.16 -7.41 -19.77
CA ASN A 177 0.70 -8.08 -18.81
C ASN A 177 0.78 -9.59 -19.05
N GLN A 178 -0.34 -10.24 -19.37
CA GLN A 178 -0.37 -11.68 -19.62
C GLN A 178 0.38 -12.04 -20.90
N GLU A 179 0.14 -11.32 -22.00
CA GLU A 179 0.76 -11.59 -23.29
C GLU A 179 2.26 -11.31 -23.29
N LEU A 180 2.68 -10.22 -22.62
CA LEU A 180 4.09 -9.83 -22.58
C LEU A 180 4.94 -10.71 -21.66
N PHE A 181 4.34 -11.26 -20.61
CA PHE A 181 5.05 -11.99 -19.56
C PHE A 181 4.56 -13.45 -19.42
N ASP A 182 4.01 -14.04 -20.49
CA ASP A 182 3.61 -15.45 -20.55
C ASP A 182 4.82 -16.36 -20.80
N PHE A 183 5.73 -16.38 -19.84
CA PHE A 183 6.89 -17.27 -19.83
C PHE A 183 7.30 -17.63 -18.39
N LYS A 184 8.17 -18.61 -18.23
CA LYS A 184 8.52 -19.25 -16.94
C LYS A 184 8.74 -18.26 -15.79
N TYR A 185 9.43 -17.14 -16.03
CA TYR A 185 9.73 -16.12 -15.00
C TYR A 185 8.94 -14.82 -15.21
N GLY A 186 7.90 -14.85 -16.03
CA GLY A 186 7.17 -13.67 -16.47
C GLY A 186 6.58 -12.87 -15.30
N LEU A 187 5.98 -13.54 -14.31
CA LEU A 187 5.44 -12.88 -13.10
C LEU A 187 6.52 -12.17 -12.27
N ALA A 188 7.74 -12.71 -12.27
CA ALA A 188 8.85 -12.07 -11.56
C ALA A 188 9.36 -10.83 -12.30
N ILE A 189 9.57 -10.98 -13.61
CA ILE A 189 10.14 -9.94 -14.47
C ILE A 189 9.12 -8.84 -14.78
N GLY A 190 7.85 -9.19 -15.04
CA GLY A 190 6.78 -8.24 -15.30
C GLY A 190 6.60 -7.24 -14.16
N ARG A 191 6.76 -7.68 -12.90
CA ARG A 191 6.72 -6.80 -11.74
C ARG A 191 7.80 -5.71 -11.77
N VAL A 192 9.01 -6.02 -12.26
CA VAL A 192 10.09 -5.02 -12.39
C VAL A 192 9.67 -3.89 -13.31
N PHE A 193 9.11 -4.21 -14.48
CA PHE A 193 8.67 -3.21 -15.45
C PHE A 193 7.49 -2.38 -14.95
N ILE A 194 6.53 -3.03 -14.29
CA ILE A 194 5.38 -2.34 -13.69
C ILE A 194 5.86 -1.37 -12.60
N SER A 195 6.69 -1.83 -11.67
CA SER A 195 7.21 -1.00 -10.57
C SER A 195 8.06 0.15 -11.09
N PHE A 196 8.86 -0.08 -12.13
CA PHE A 196 9.66 0.95 -12.78
C PHE A 196 8.76 2.02 -13.44
N SER A 197 7.71 1.61 -14.16
CA SER A 197 6.77 2.54 -14.79
C SER A 197 6.00 3.39 -13.76
N ILE A 198 5.60 2.79 -12.64
CA ILE A 198 4.98 3.51 -11.51
C ILE A 198 5.97 4.52 -10.91
N ALA A 199 7.22 4.12 -10.70
CA ALA A 199 8.25 5.02 -10.16
C ALA A 199 8.53 6.20 -11.08
N LEU A 200 8.52 6.01 -12.40
CA LEU A 200 8.59 7.11 -13.39
C LEU A 200 7.46 8.10 -13.21
N ILE A 201 6.20 7.61 -13.12
CA ILE A 201 5.03 8.47 -12.95
C ILE A 201 5.09 9.22 -11.63
N ILE A 202 5.36 8.53 -10.51
CA ILE A 202 5.42 9.16 -9.18
C ILE A 202 6.51 10.23 -9.14
N THR A 203 7.69 9.94 -9.69
CA THR A 203 8.81 10.88 -9.69
C THR A 203 8.49 12.09 -10.57
N ALA A 204 7.91 11.89 -11.74
CA ALA A 204 7.46 12.96 -12.61
C ALA A 204 6.42 13.84 -11.90
N GLN A 205 5.41 13.25 -11.26
CA GLN A 205 4.39 14.00 -10.49
C GLN A 205 4.97 14.77 -9.31
N ALA A 206 5.96 14.20 -8.61
CA ALA A 206 6.58 14.84 -7.46
C ALA A 206 7.48 16.02 -7.83
N MET A 207 8.22 15.90 -8.94
CA MET A 207 9.29 16.82 -9.30
C MET A 207 8.87 17.90 -10.31
N THR A 208 7.87 17.62 -11.19
CA THR A 208 7.52 18.54 -12.27
C THR A 208 7.11 19.91 -11.78
N THR A 209 7.64 20.93 -12.45
CA THR A 209 7.25 22.34 -12.29
C THR A 209 6.26 22.77 -13.39
N SER A 210 6.05 21.92 -14.40
CA SER A 210 5.17 22.23 -15.52
C SER A 210 3.70 22.29 -15.10
N ASN A 211 2.98 23.28 -15.59
CA ASN A 211 1.56 23.49 -15.30
C ASN A 211 0.69 22.82 -16.38
N THR A 212 0.81 21.51 -16.54
CA THR A 212 0.04 20.70 -17.48
C THR A 212 -1.20 20.11 -16.81
N PHE A 213 -2.19 19.70 -17.63
CA PHE A 213 -3.39 19.01 -17.13
C PHE A 213 -3.06 17.66 -16.47
N LEU A 214 -1.92 17.05 -16.79
CA LEU A 214 -1.43 15.82 -16.17
C LEU A 214 -0.80 16.05 -14.79
N ASN A 215 -0.57 17.31 -14.37
CA ASN A 215 -0.05 17.59 -13.06
C ASN A 215 -1.16 17.43 -12.00
N LEU A 216 -1.13 16.32 -11.28
CA LEU A 216 -2.15 15.97 -10.27
C LEU A 216 -2.24 16.99 -9.13
N LYS A 217 -1.25 17.85 -8.93
CA LYS A 217 -1.33 18.97 -7.97
C LYS A 217 -2.46 19.94 -8.32
N ASN A 218 -2.83 20.03 -9.60
CA ASN A 218 -3.92 20.87 -10.08
C ASN A 218 -5.31 20.24 -9.85
N PHE A 219 -5.36 18.95 -9.54
CA PHE A 219 -6.59 18.24 -9.27
C PHE A 219 -7.04 18.44 -7.80
N LYS A 220 -7.75 19.54 -7.56
CA LYS A 220 -8.15 19.99 -6.22
C LYS A 220 -8.85 18.91 -5.39
N LEU A 221 -9.76 18.15 -6.01
CA LEU A 221 -10.49 17.08 -5.34
C LEU A 221 -9.55 15.95 -4.88
N GLY A 222 -8.64 15.51 -5.76
CA GLY A 222 -7.63 14.51 -5.41
C GLY A 222 -6.68 14.99 -4.33
N THR A 223 -6.24 16.24 -4.40
CA THR A 223 -5.40 16.87 -3.36
C THR A 223 -6.13 16.95 -2.01
N TYR A 224 -7.44 17.30 -2.03
CA TYR A 224 -8.25 17.31 -0.81
C TYR A 224 -8.35 15.93 -0.17
N TRP A 225 -8.66 14.89 -0.95
CA TRP A 225 -8.78 13.53 -0.45
C TRP A 225 -7.43 12.84 -0.18
N GLY A 226 -6.35 13.35 -0.74
CA GLY A 226 -5.00 12.81 -0.55
C GLY A 226 -4.55 12.72 0.92
N LYS A 227 -5.02 13.60 1.79
CA LYS A 227 -4.71 13.54 3.23
C LYS A 227 -5.38 12.37 3.94
N TYR A 228 -6.51 11.87 3.41
CA TYR A 228 -7.30 10.79 3.98
C TYR A 228 -6.93 9.40 3.42
N THR A 229 -5.99 9.31 2.48
CA THR A 229 -5.67 8.05 1.76
C THR A 229 -5.32 6.89 2.69
N TYR A 230 -4.62 7.14 3.79
CA TYR A 230 -4.29 6.10 4.76
C TYR A 230 -5.53 5.57 5.47
N SER A 231 -6.42 6.45 5.92
CA SER A 231 -7.70 6.08 6.52
C SER A 231 -8.58 5.33 5.53
N ILE A 232 -8.69 5.83 4.28
CA ILE A 232 -9.42 5.16 3.19
C ILE A 232 -8.88 3.75 2.98
N TYR A 233 -7.55 3.61 2.93
CA TYR A 233 -6.90 2.33 2.73
C TYR A 233 -7.18 1.33 3.85
N LEU A 234 -7.11 1.74 5.12
CA LEU A 234 -7.34 0.82 6.24
C LEU A 234 -8.81 0.54 6.53
N LEU A 235 -9.71 1.50 6.26
CA LEU A 235 -11.11 1.38 6.66
C LEU A 235 -12.03 0.82 5.55
N HIS A 236 -11.61 0.84 4.26
CA HIS A 236 -12.48 0.34 3.20
C HIS A 236 -12.88 -1.14 3.33
N PRO A 237 -12.02 -2.08 3.83
CA PRO A 237 -12.47 -3.46 3.97
C PRO A 237 -13.54 -3.61 5.07
N ILE A 238 -13.47 -2.77 6.10
CA ILE A 238 -14.50 -2.74 7.14
C ILE A 238 -15.82 -2.27 6.55
N CYS A 239 -15.79 -1.22 5.72
CA CYS A 239 -16.99 -0.70 5.05
C CYS A 239 -17.55 -1.69 4.02
N LEU A 240 -16.70 -2.43 3.31
CA LEU A 240 -17.11 -3.52 2.42
C LEU A 240 -17.78 -4.64 3.21
N THR A 241 -17.19 -5.07 4.32
CA THR A 241 -17.78 -6.10 5.19
C THR A 241 -19.12 -5.65 5.76
N PHE A 242 -19.22 -4.40 6.19
CA PHE A 242 -20.48 -3.83 6.68
C PHE A 242 -21.55 -3.82 5.58
N SER A 243 -21.20 -3.43 4.36
CA SER A 243 -22.11 -3.44 3.21
C SER A 243 -22.60 -4.87 2.87
N ASP A 244 -21.70 -5.87 2.94
CA ASP A 244 -22.07 -7.28 2.76
C ASP A 244 -23.05 -7.77 3.85
N VAL A 245 -22.78 -7.45 5.11
CA VAL A 245 -23.70 -7.77 6.23
C VAL A 245 -25.06 -7.12 6.02
N CYS A 246 -25.10 -5.85 5.63
CA CYS A 246 -26.36 -5.16 5.33
C CYS A 246 -27.13 -5.85 4.18
N SER A 247 -26.43 -6.25 3.12
CA SER A 247 -27.06 -6.94 1.97
C SER A 247 -27.78 -8.22 2.39
N ARG A 248 -27.21 -8.96 3.33
CA ARG A 248 -27.77 -10.20 3.90
C ARG A 248 -28.96 -9.90 4.82
N VAL A 249 -28.82 -8.91 5.71
CA VAL A 249 -29.90 -8.52 6.66
C VAL A 249 -31.14 -8.03 5.93
N PHE A 250 -30.97 -7.23 4.88
CA PHE A 250 -32.08 -6.72 4.07
C PHE A 250 -32.60 -7.71 3.03
N ASN A 251 -32.03 -8.93 2.94
CA ASN A 251 -32.37 -9.94 1.94
C ASN A 251 -32.24 -9.45 0.48
N ILE A 252 -31.26 -8.57 0.23
CA ILE A 252 -30.91 -8.08 -1.11
C ILE A 252 -29.47 -8.55 -1.42
N PRO A 253 -29.29 -9.85 -1.75
CA PRO A 253 -27.95 -10.41 -1.92
C PRO A 253 -27.26 -9.86 -3.16
N MET A 254 -25.92 -9.78 -3.10
CA MET A 254 -25.05 -9.32 -4.20
C MET A 254 -24.90 -10.39 -5.30
N VAL A 255 -26.02 -10.89 -5.84
CA VAL A 255 -26.03 -11.98 -6.83
C VAL A 255 -26.07 -11.44 -8.26
N ASN A 256 -26.61 -10.26 -8.46
CA ASN A 256 -26.70 -9.61 -9.77
C ASN A 256 -25.93 -8.30 -9.82
N PHE A 257 -25.65 -7.82 -11.03
CA PHE A 257 -24.87 -6.61 -11.26
C PHE A 257 -25.45 -5.38 -10.53
N ILE A 258 -26.77 -5.20 -10.55
CA ILE A 258 -27.43 -4.02 -9.96
C ILE A 258 -27.23 -4.00 -8.43
N ASN A 259 -27.51 -5.13 -7.77
CA ASN A 259 -27.35 -5.24 -6.31
C ASN A 259 -25.88 -5.06 -5.90
N THR A 260 -24.96 -5.72 -6.61
CA THR A 260 -23.51 -5.56 -6.36
C THR A 260 -23.08 -4.11 -6.54
N PHE A 261 -23.59 -3.42 -7.56
CA PHE A 261 -23.29 -2.01 -7.80
C PHE A 261 -23.84 -1.11 -6.68
N ILE A 262 -25.09 -1.30 -6.25
CA ILE A 262 -25.71 -0.51 -5.17
C ILE A 262 -24.90 -0.66 -3.87
N TRP A 263 -24.61 -1.90 -3.46
CA TRP A 263 -23.84 -2.17 -2.23
C TRP A 263 -22.39 -1.72 -2.35
N GLY A 264 -21.79 -1.80 -3.53
CA GLY A 264 -20.45 -1.27 -3.81
C GLY A 264 -20.40 0.26 -3.67
N VAL A 265 -21.39 0.97 -4.22
CA VAL A 265 -21.51 2.44 -4.05
C VAL A 265 -21.69 2.80 -2.59
N LEU A 266 -22.55 2.07 -1.86
CA LEU A 266 -22.71 2.29 -0.40
C LEU A 266 -21.37 2.12 0.34
N ALA A 267 -20.64 1.04 0.07
CA ALA A 267 -19.33 0.80 0.67
C ALA A 267 -18.33 1.92 0.38
N ILE A 268 -18.30 2.43 -0.85
CA ILE A 268 -17.45 3.56 -1.24
C ILE A 268 -17.83 4.82 -0.46
N VAL A 269 -19.11 5.18 -0.45
CA VAL A 269 -19.58 6.38 0.27
C VAL A 269 -19.28 6.27 1.76
N LEU A 270 -19.56 5.13 2.39
CA LEU A 270 -19.24 4.88 3.79
C LEU A 270 -17.73 5.00 4.04
N THR A 271 -16.90 4.45 3.15
CA THR A 271 -15.44 4.55 3.27
C THR A 271 -14.99 6.01 3.32
N PHE A 272 -15.48 6.86 2.43
CA PHE A 272 -15.13 8.28 2.44
C PHE A 272 -15.61 8.99 3.71
N ILE A 273 -16.83 8.74 4.15
CA ILE A 273 -17.41 9.35 5.36
C ILE A 273 -16.63 8.92 6.61
N VAL A 274 -16.44 7.59 6.80
CA VAL A 274 -15.78 7.04 7.98
C VAL A 274 -14.31 7.44 8.01
N SER A 275 -13.64 7.46 6.85
CA SER A 275 -12.23 7.90 6.76
C SER A 275 -12.07 9.37 7.10
N LYS A 276 -13.00 10.22 6.68
CA LYS A 276 -12.99 11.64 7.04
C LYS A 276 -13.20 11.82 8.55
N ILE A 277 -14.17 11.13 9.14
CA ILE A 277 -14.44 11.17 10.58
C ILE A 277 -13.21 10.67 11.37
N SER A 278 -12.66 9.51 10.98
CA SER A 278 -11.45 8.95 11.61
C SER A 278 -10.30 9.95 11.58
N TYR A 279 -10.01 10.51 10.42
CA TYR A 279 -8.91 11.45 10.27
C TYR A 279 -9.12 12.73 11.09
N ASP A 280 -10.29 13.37 10.96
CA ASP A 280 -10.55 14.68 11.56
C ASP A 280 -10.63 14.61 13.10
N TYR A 281 -11.16 13.53 13.68
CA TYR A 281 -11.38 13.40 15.13
C TYR A 281 -10.34 12.53 15.85
N TYR A 282 -9.74 11.55 15.18
CA TYR A 282 -8.81 10.61 15.82
C TYR A 282 -7.37 10.81 15.35
N GLU A 283 -7.10 10.65 14.07
CA GLU A 283 -5.72 10.64 13.55
C GLU A 283 -5.07 12.02 13.63
N SER A 284 -5.83 13.09 13.38
CA SER A 284 -5.32 14.48 13.41
C SER A 284 -4.70 14.84 14.76
N TYR A 285 -5.17 14.25 15.86
CA TYR A 285 -4.56 14.43 17.19
C TYR A 285 -3.10 13.96 17.20
N PHE A 286 -2.86 12.73 16.75
CA PHE A 286 -1.50 12.16 16.71
C PHE A 286 -0.62 12.85 15.66
N ILE A 287 -1.19 13.20 14.50
CA ILE A 287 -0.47 13.90 13.44
C ILE A 287 0.01 15.29 13.91
N ARG A 288 -0.77 16.00 14.73
CA ARG A 288 -0.33 17.27 15.33
C ARG A 288 0.88 17.10 16.26
N LEU A 289 0.96 16.00 17.00
CA LEU A 289 2.14 15.71 17.83
C LEU A 289 3.42 15.52 17.02
N LYS A 290 3.29 15.14 15.74
CA LYS A 290 4.41 14.99 14.80
C LYS A 290 5.25 16.26 14.65
N HIS A 291 4.66 17.45 14.80
CA HIS A 291 5.40 18.72 14.72
C HIS A 291 6.49 18.86 15.78
N LYS A 292 6.33 18.22 16.96
CA LYS A 292 7.34 18.19 18.00
C LYS A 292 8.64 17.46 17.57
N PHE A 293 8.55 16.60 16.56
CA PHE A 293 9.65 15.81 16.00
C PHE A 293 10.10 16.30 14.62
N SER A 294 9.69 17.51 14.22
CA SER A 294 10.18 18.16 13.00
C SER A 294 11.63 18.60 13.18
N ILE A 295 12.47 18.36 12.15
CA ILE A 295 13.87 18.78 12.14
C ILE A 295 14.00 20.24 11.67
N LEU A 296 12.96 20.74 10.99
CA LEU A 296 12.87 22.11 10.53
C LEU A 296 12.03 22.90 11.53
N LYS A 297 12.70 23.78 12.28
CA LYS A 297 12.05 24.92 12.93
C LYS A 297 11.82 26.01 11.91
#